data_24d78dda8f0c42eb1c75e2170b656881
#
_entry.id   24d78dda8f0c42eb1c75e2170b656881
#
_cell.length_a   1.000
_cell.length_b   1.000
_cell.length_c   1.000
_cell.angle_alpha   90.00
_cell.angle_beta   90.00
_cell.angle_gamma   90.00
#
_symmetry.space_group_name_H-M   'P 1'
#
loop_
_entity.id
_entity.type
_entity.pdbx_description
1 polymer ?
#
loop_
_entity_poly.entity_id
_entity_poly.type
_entity_poly.pdbx_seq_one_letter_code
_entity_poly.pdbx_strand_id
1 'polypeptide(L)'
;MRTDSRFPRLHIVDHPLIEHKLSLMRDKNTGTQDFRTLLHEIALLMGYEVTRDFPTKLEDIETPICATKSPMLVEKDPVIVPVLRAGLGMTDGLLALLPAARVGHIGVYRNAQHEPV
;
A
#
# COMPACT_ATOMS: atom_id res chain seq x y z
N MET A 1 -7.57 11.91 -0.54
CA MET A 1 -6.32 12.05 -1.32
C MET A 1 -6.42 13.25 -2.23
N ARG A 2 -5.33 13.89 -2.49
CA ARG A 2 -5.25 14.98 -3.46
C ARG A 2 -4.50 14.54 -4.71
N THR A 3 -4.70 15.25 -5.82
CA THR A 3 -4.01 14.98 -7.08
C THR A 3 -3.12 16.17 -7.45
N ASP A 4 -2.12 15.92 -8.30
CA ASP A 4 -1.26 16.95 -8.86
C ASP A 4 -1.69 17.18 -10.32
N SER A 5 -1.93 18.44 -10.69
CA SER A 5 -2.39 18.78 -12.05
C SER A 5 -1.40 18.40 -13.15
N ARG A 6 -0.10 18.30 -12.82
CA ARG A 6 0.95 17.88 -13.75
C ARG A 6 0.93 16.37 -13.99
N PHE A 7 0.41 15.61 -13.04
CA PHE A 7 0.38 14.15 -13.08
C PHE A 7 -1.00 13.65 -12.66
N PRO A 8 -1.98 13.60 -13.59
CA PRO A 8 -3.37 13.29 -13.24
C PRO A 8 -3.59 11.92 -12.58
N ARG A 9 -2.64 11.00 -12.75
CA ARG A 9 -2.70 9.66 -12.15
C ARG A 9 -1.95 9.54 -10.84
N LEU A 10 -1.29 10.62 -10.41
CA LEU A 10 -0.60 10.66 -9.12
C LEU A 10 -1.58 11.07 -8.02
N HIS A 11 -1.76 10.19 -7.06
CA HIS A 11 -2.57 10.44 -5.89
C HIS A 11 -1.67 10.60 -4.68
N ILE A 12 -1.84 11.70 -3.95
CA ILE A 12 -1.07 12.01 -2.76
C ILE A 12 -1.94 11.71 -1.55
N VAL A 13 -1.46 10.83 -0.69
CA VAL A 13 -2.15 10.47 0.55
C VAL A 13 -1.68 11.43 1.64
N ASP A 14 -2.51 12.41 1.96
CA ASP A 14 -2.20 13.51 2.87
C ASP A 14 -2.82 13.35 4.26
N HIS A 15 -3.01 12.13 4.71
CA HIS A 15 -3.59 11.81 6.01
C HIS A 15 -2.64 12.20 7.15
N PRO A 16 -3.12 12.90 8.20
CA PRO A 16 -2.26 13.38 9.30
C PRO A 16 -1.46 12.28 10.00
N LEU A 17 -2.03 11.10 10.17
CA LEU A 17 -1.33 9.98 10.82
C LEU A 17 -0.17 9.47 9.96
N ILE A 18 -0.36 9.42 8.65
CA ILE A 18 0.69 9.02 7.71
C ILE A 18 1.82 10.06 7.72
N GLU A 19 1.46 11.33 7.70
CA GLU A 19 2.44 12.42 7.76
C GLU A 19 3.25 12.39 9.06
N HIS A 20 2.60 12.11 10.18
CA HIS A 20 3.26 11.95 11.47
C HIS A 20 4.27 10.80 11.45
N LYS A 21 3.84 9.64 10.99
CA LYS A 21 4.73 8.46 10.89
C LYS A 21 5.88 8.67 9.91
N LEU A 22 5.63 9.36 8.81
CA LEU A 22 6.67 9.70 7.85
C LEU A 22 7.70 10.64 8.47
N SER A 23 7.27 11.61 9.27
CA SER A 23 8.18 12.51 10.01
C SER A 23 9.09 11.73 10.95
N LEU A 24 8.54 10.75 11.68
CA LEU A 24 9.34 9.88 12.53
C LEU A 24 10.36 9.06 11.73
N MET A 25 9.98 8.55 10.56
CA MET A 25 10.90 7.81 9.68
C MET A 25 12.06 8.70 9.19
N ARG A 26 11.78 9.98 8.93
CA ARG A 26 12.77 10.92 8.40
C ARG A 26 13.75 11.43 9.46
N ASP A 27 13.45 11.23 10.72
CA ASP A 27 14.34 11.64 11.81
C ASP A 27 15.62 10.78 11.78
N LYS A 28 16.76 11.44 11.83
CA LYS A 28 18.07 10.78 11.79
C LYS A 28 18.32 9.85 12.99
N ASN A 29 17.58 10.05 14.08
CA ASN A 29 17.73 9.27 15.30
C ASN A 29 16.86 7.99 15.30
N THR A 30 16.03 7.81 14.29
CA THR A 30 15.19 6.61 14.18
C THR A 30 16.03 5.40 13.83
N GLY A 31 16.02 4.39 14.70
CA GLY A 31 16.75 3.15 14.48
C GLY A 31 16.13 2.27 13.40
N THR A 32 16.87 1.25 12.97
CA THR A 32 16.46 0.35 11.89
C THR A 32 15.15 -0.38 12.19
N GLN A 33 14.97 -0.86 13.42
CA GLN A 33 13.76 -1.57 13.80
C GLN A 33 12.53 -0.65 13.78
N ASP A 34 12.64 0.54 14.34
CA ASP A 34 11.55 1.52 14.34
C ASP A 34 11.23 1.98 12.92
N PHE A 35 12.24 2.16 12.08
CA PHE A 35 12.05 2.49 10.67
C PHE A 35 11.22 1.43 9.94
N ARG A 36 11.54 0.16 10.13
CA ARG A 36 10.79 -0.95 9.51
C ARG A 36 9.36 -1.01 10.00
N THR A 37 9.15 -0.82 11.30
CA THR A 37 7.81 -0.80 11.89
C THR A 37 6.98 0.33 11.32
N LEU A 38 7.53 1.54 11.25
CA LEU A 38 6.86 2.70 10.69
C LEU A 38 6.53 2.52 9.21
N LEU A 39 7.47 1.96 8.44
CA LEU A 39 7.25 1.68 7.03
C LEU A 39 6.09 0.69 6.82
N HIS A 40 6.02 -0.36 7.63
CA HIS A 40 4.93 -1.32 7.60
C HIS A 40 3.60 -0.68 7.93
N GLU A 41 3.56 0.15 8.97
CA GLU A 41 2.34 0.86 9.38
C GLU A 41 1.86 1.83 8.31
N ILE A 42 2.78 2.58 7.70
CA ILE A 42 2.45 3.48 6.58
C ILE A 42 1.89 2.69 5.39
N ALA A 43 2.48 1.55 5.07
CA ALA A 43 1.99 0.70 4.00
C ALA A 43 0.56 0.22 4.26
N LEU A 44 0.22 -0.16 5.48
CA LEU A 44 -1.13 -0.54 5.87
C LEU A 44 -2.11 0.62 5.70
N LEU A 45 -1.76 1.81 6.19
CA LEU A 45 -2.62 2.99 6.10
C LEU A 45 -2.81 3.43 4.65
N MET A 46 -1.75 3.43 3.84
CA MET A 46 -1.86 3.76 2.42
C MET A 46 -2.68 2.71 1.67
N GLY A 47 -2.51 1.44 1.99
CA GLY A 47 -3.31 0.38 1.39
C GLY A 47 -4.80 0.54 1.65
N TYR A 48 -5.16 0.95 2.85
CA TYR A 48 -6.54 1.25 3.20
C TYR A 48 -7.12 2.38 2.32
N GLU A 49 -6.38 3.47 2.14
CA GLU A 49 -6.82 4.59 1.32
C GLU A 49 -6.85 4.25 -0.18
N VAL A 50 -5.84 3.54 -0.67
CA VAL A 50 -5.75 3.16 -2.09
C VAL A 50 -6.89 2.23 -2.50
N THR A 51 -7.35 1.37 -1.60
CA THR A 51 -8.42 0.42 -1.89
C THR A 51 -9.82 1.00 -1.72
N ARG A 52 -9.95 2.28 -1.34
CA ARG A 52 -11.25 2.92 -1.10
C ARG A 52 -12.22 2.79 -2.27
N ASP A 53 -11.72 2.89 -3.48
CA ASP A 53 -12.53 2.87 -4.71
C ASP A 53 -12.63 1.48 -5.34
N PHE A 54 -12.18 0.44 -4.65
CA PHE A 54 -12.31 -0.92 -5.16
C PHE A 54 -13.78 -1.31 -5.23
N PRO A 55 -14.25 -1.82 -6.39
CA PRO A 55 -15.64 -2.21 -6.53
C PRO A 55 -15.95 -3.46 -5.70
N THR A 56 -17.17 -3.50 -5.17
CA THR A 56 -17.70 -4.63 -4.44
C THR A 56 -18.94 -5.18 -5.14
N LYS A 57 -19.27 -6.42 -4.86
CA LYS A 57 -20.51 -7.05 -5.30
C LYS A 57 -21.11 -7.85 -4.13
N LEU A 58 -22.41 -8.08 -4.18
CA LEU A 58 -23.07 -8.95 -3.22
C LEU A 58 -22.83 -10.40 -3.60
N GLU A 59 -22.35 -11.19 -2.66
CA GLU A 59 -22.16 -12.64 -2.80
C GLU A 59 -22.96 -13.37 -1.72
N ASP A 60 -23.40 -14.58 -2.06
CA ASP A 60 -24.08 -15.44 -1.11
C ASP A 60 -23.12 -15.99 -0.08
N ILE A 61 -23.45 -15.83 1.18
CA ILE A 61 -22.69 -16.39 2.30
C ILE A 61 -23.65 -17.04 3.29
N GLU A 62 -23.11 -17.92 4.12
CA GLU A 62 -23.83 -18.46 5.27
C GLU A 62 -23.22 -17.92 6.56
N THR A 63 -24.07 -17.24 7.35
CA THR A 63 -23.68 -16.85 8.71
C THR A 63 -24.10 -17.97 9.68
N PRO A 64 -23.65 -17.94 10.94
CA PRO A 64 -24.11 -18.91 11.93
C PRO A 64 -25.65 -18.90 12.16
N ILE A 65 -26.33 -17.84 11.73
CA ILE A 65 -27.78 -17.68 11.94
C ILE A 65 -28.58 -18.00 10.67
N CYS A 66 -28.13 -17.53 9.50
CA CYS A 66 -28.86 -17.70 8.24
C CYS A 66 -27.99 -17.50 7.03
N ALA A 67 -28.46 -17.97 5.86
CA ALA A 67 -27.91 -17.59 4.57
C ALA A 67 -28.30 -16.14 4.24
N THR A 68 -27.35 -15.39 3.69
CA THR A 68 -27.55 -13.98 3.32
C THR A 68 -26.63 -13.58 2.19
N LYS A 69 -26.82 -12.36 1.69
CA LYS A 69 -25.91 -11.74 0.71
C LYS A 69 -25.07 -10.68 1.41
N SER A 70 -23.79 -10.63 1.09
CA SER A 70 -22.85 -9.71 1.73
C SER A 70 -21.89 -9.10 0.71
N PRO A 71 -21.45 -7.85 0.92
CA PRO A 71 -20.49 -7.20 0.03
C PRO A 71 -19.14 -7.89 0.06
N MET A 72 -18.60 -8.18 -1.11
CA MET A 72 -17.26 -8.75 -1.30
C MET A 72 -16.55 -7.99 -2.41
N LEU A 73 -15.22 -7.93 -2.35
CA LEU A 73 -14.44 -7.31 -3.42
C LEU A 73 -14.65 -8.08 -4.73
N VAL A 74 -14.81 -7.34 -5.82
CA VAL A 74 -14.86 -7.91 -7.17
C VAL A 74 -13.49 -8.46 -7.54
N GLU A 75 -12.45 -7.63 -7.36
CA GLU A 75 -11.06 -8.02 -7.59
C GLU A 75 -10.43 -8.42 -6.25
N LYS A 76 -10.15 -9.71 -6.09
CA LYS A 76 -9.57 -10.26 -4.86
C LYS A 76 -8.06 -10.41 -4.95
N ASP A 77 -7.49 -10.30 -6.14
CA ASP A 77 -6.07 -10.52 -6.42
C ASP A 77 -5.43 -9.35 -7.19
N PRO A 78 -5.49 -8.12 -6.65
CA PRO A 78 -4.82 -6.99 -7.30
C PRO A 78 -3.33 -7.25 -7.42
N VAL A 79 -2.67 -6.50 -8.31
CA VAL A 79 -1.23 -6.62 -8.51
C VAL A 79 -0.52 -5.51 -7.75
N ILE A 80 0.43 -5.91 -6.92
CA ILE A 80 1.33 -5.00 -6.21
C ILE A 80 2.65 -4.99 -6.96
N VAL A 81 3.12 -3.81 -7.34
CA VAL A 81 4.35 -3.67 -8.13
C VAL A 81 5.33 -2.75 -7.40
N PRO A 82 6.21 -3.31 -6.55
CA PRO A 82 7.26 -2.52 -5.92
C PRO A 82 8.37 -2.18 -6.91
N VAL A 83 8.96 -1.02 -6.72
CA VAL A 83 10.19 -0.65 -7.40
C VAL A 83 11.35 -1.18 -6.57
N LEU A 84 12.11 -2.11 -7.14
CA LEU A 84 13.22 -2.75 -6.45
C LEU A 84 14.37 -1.75 -6.23
N ARG A 85 15.03 -1.79 -5.08
CA ARG A 85 14.73 -2.71 -3.96
C ARG A 85 13.99 -2.00 -2.83
N ALA A 86 14.00 -0.66 -2.82
CA ALA A 86 13.43 0.15 -1.74
C ALA A 86 11.92 -0.12 -1.53
N GLY A 87 11.19 -0.37 -2.61
CA GLY A 87 9.76 -0.62 -2.54
C GLY A 87 9.37 -1.93 -1.85
N LEU A 88 10.31 -2.87 -1.69
CA LEU A 88 10.02 -4.16 -1.04
C LEU A 88 9.57 -4.01 0.40
N GLY A 89 10.05 -2.98 1.11
CA GLY A 89 9.68 -2.75 2.50
C GLY A 89 8.19 -2.47 2.72
N MET A 90 7.48 -1.98 1.70
CA MET A 90 6.05 -1.71 1.77
C MET A 90 5.19 -2.92 1.36
N THR A 91 5.76 -3.84 0.60
CA THR A 91 5.02 -4.97 0.02
C THR A 91 4.40 -5.86 1.09
N ASP A 92 5.13 -6.16 2.15
CA ASP A 92 4.63 -7.01 3.23
C ASP A 92 3.40 -6.41 3.91
N GLY A 93 3.39 -5.09 4.12
CA GLY A 93 2.23 -4.41 4.70
C GLY A 93 1.01 -4.52 3.80
N LEU A 94 1.17 -4.30 2.51
CA LEU A 94 0.08 -4.43 1.54
C LEU A 94 -0.43 -5.87 1.44
N LEU A 95 0.46 -6.85 1.46
CA LEU A 95 0.09 -8.27 1.45
C LEU A 95 -0.65 -8.69 2.71
N ALA A 96 -0.40 -8.04 3.85
CA ALA A 96 -1.17 -8.31 5.07
C ALA A 96 -2.65 -7.93 4.89
N LEU A 97 -2.94 -6.88 4.12
CA LEU A 97 -4.32 -6.46 3.81
C LEU A 97 -4.92 -7.25 2.65
N LEU A 98 -4.12 -7.59 1.66
CA LEU A 98 -4.53 -8.21 0.40
C LEU A 98 -3.71 -9.48 0.18
N PRO A 99 -3.96 -10.54 0.96
CA PRO A 99 -3.11 -11.74 0.95
C PRO A 99 -3.13 -12.51 -0.36
N ALA A 100 -4.17 -12.34 -1.18
CA ALA A 100 -4.27 -12.97 -2.49
C ALA A 100 -3.65 -12.11 -3.61
N ALA A 101 -3.09 -10.95 -3.30
CA ALA A 101 -2.51 -10.07 -4.30
C ALA A 101 -1.32 -10.73 -4.99
N ARG A 102 -1.18 -10.45 -6.28
CA ARG A 102 -0.02 -10.87 -7.07
C ARG A 102 1.07 -9.80 -6.95
N VAL A 103 2.32 -10.23 -7.03
CA VAL A 103 3.46 -9.31 -6.92
C VAL A 103 4.26 -9.34 -8.21
N GLY A 104 4.35 -8.19 -8.88
CA GLY A 104 5.30 -7.95 -9.96
C GLY A 104 6.43 -7.07 -9.45
N HIS A 105 7.49 -6.89 -10.23
CA HIS A 105 8.63 -6.10 -9.80
C HIS A 105 9.12 -5.20 -10.93
N ILE A 106 9.52 -3.98 -10.60
CA ILE A 106 10.22 -3.08 -11.50
C ILE A 106 11.64 -2.92 -10.97
N GLY A 107 12.63 -3.31 -11.76
CA GLY A 107 14.03 -3.15 -11.38
C GLY A 107 14.54 -1.76 -11.74
N VAL A 108 14.97 -1.00 -10.75
CA VAL A 108 15.65 0.29 -10.93
C VAL A 108 16.86 0.31 -10.01
N TYR A 109 18.00 0.70 -10.52
CA TYR A 109 19.22 0.85 -9.72
C TYR A 109 19.88 2.18 -10.04
N ARG A 110 20.81 2.59 -9.19
CA ARG A 110 21.60 3.79 -9.42
C ARG A 110 22.93 3.41 -10.08
N ASN A 111 23.27 4.11 -11.14
CA ASN A 111 24.58 3.93 -11.77
C ASN A 111 25.69 4.62 -10.95
N ALA A 112 26.92 4.62 -11.45
CA ALA A 112 28.05 5.25 -10.77
C ALA A 112 27.86 6.77 -10.54
N GLN A 113 27.00 7.42 -11.31
CA GLN A 113 26.65 8.83 -11.16
C GLN A 113 25.40 9.05 -10.31
N HIS A 114 24.90 8.00 -9.64
CA HIS A 114 23.66 8.02 -8.83
C HIS A 114 22.40 8.36 -9.62
N GLU A 115 22.38 8.09 -10.92
CA GLU A 115 21.21 8.23 -11.77
C GLU A 115 20.38 6.95 -11.79
N PRO A 116 19.03 7.02 -11.82
CA PRO A 116 18.20 5.83 -11.91
C PRO A 116 18.32 5.18 -13.29
N VAL A 117 18.35 3.87 -13.29
CA VAL A 117 18.50 3.07 -14.51
C VAL A 117 17.48 1.93 -14.55
#